data_30ac3f194b4617cc2d73d6a1f5888385
#
_entry.id   30ac3f194b4617cc2d73d6a1f5888385
#
_cell.length_a   1.000
_cell.length_b   1.000
_cell.length_c   1.000
_cell.angle_alpha   90.00
_cell.angle_beta   90.00
_cell.angle_gamma   90.00
#
_symmetry.space_group_name_H-M   'P 1'
#
loop_
_entity.id
_entity.type
_entity.pdbx_description
1 polymer ?
#
loop_
_entity_poly.entity_id
_entity_poly.type
_entity_poly.pdbx_seq_one_letter_code
_entity_poly.pdbx_strand_id
1 'polypeptide(L)'
;MSQGYGKSHASLKVWFWRAERFFHTRARELRAIAKALLSTKHPFLVHIIPTRRCNLACTYCNEFDDFSQPVALEEMKKRLDALADMGTSIITISGGEPLLHPEMDEIIRHIRRRGMIAGMITNGFLLTKDRIERLNRAGLEHLQISIDNTKPDDVSLKSLKTLDQKLELLAN
;
A
#
# COMPACT_ATOMS: atom_id res chain seq x y z
N MET A 1 40.10 -23.09 11.24
CA MET A 1 39.43 -23.90 10.21
C MET A 1 37.98 -23.47 10.15
N SER A 2 37.72 -22.62 9.25
CA SER A 2 36.68 -22.43 8.23
C SER A 2 35.25 -22.79 8.65
N GLN A 3 34.48 -21.76 8.99
CA GLN A 3 33.03 -21.72 8.78
C GLN A 3 32.72 -20.51 7.89
N GLY A 4 32.83 -20.69 6.62
CA GLY A 4 32.35 -19.82 5.61
C GLY A 4 31.78 -20.68 4.51
N TYR A 5 30.44 -20.72 4.34
CA TYR A 5 29.74 -21.03 3.09
C TYR A 5 28.27 -21.33 3.38
N GLY A 6 27.49 -20.29 3.64
CA GLY A 6 26.04 -20.43 3.79
C GLY A 6 25.24 -19.19 3.34
N LYS A 7 25.91 -18.09 3.01
CA LYS A 7 25.23 -16.81 2.72
C LYS A 7 24.99 -16.50 1.23
N SER A 8 25.56 -17.25 0.28
CA SER A 8 25.51 -16.85 -1.13
C SER A 8 24.22 -17.23 -1.88
N HIS A 9 23.63 -18.38 -1.60
CA HIS A 9 22.45 -18.84 -2.34
C HIS A 9 21.13 -18.11 -1.97
N ALA A 10 20.97 -17.73 -0.71
CA ALA A 10 19.82 -16.93 -0.28
C ALA A 10 19.88 -15.50 -0.86
N SER A 11 21.07 -14.93 -0.96
CA SER A 11 21.33 -13.60 -1.52
C SER A 11 20.98 -13.52 -3.01
N LEU A 12 21.38 -14.52 -3.81
CA LEU A 12 21.10 -14.58 -5.24
C LEU A 12 19.59 -14.69 -5.55
N LYS A 13 18.87 -15.57 -4.83
CA LYS A 13 17.42 -15.71 -5.00
C LYS A 13 16.67 -14.43 -4.67
N VAL A 14 17.06 -13.73 -3.61
CA VAL A 14 16.48 -12.44 -3.23
C VAL A 14 16.79 -11.37 -4.27
N TRP A 15 18.01 -11.36 -4.82
CA TRP A 15 18.40 -10.42 -5.87
C TRP A 15 17.61 -10.65 -7.17
N PHE A 16 17.48 -11.90 -7.65
CA PHE A 16 16.67 -12.25 -8.81
C PHE A 16 15.20 -11.87 -8.62
N TRP A 17 14.62 -12.17 -7.46
CA TRP A 17 13.24 -11.80 -7.15
C TRP A 17 13.03 -10.26 -7.12
N ARG A 18 14.01 -9.51 -6.56
CA ARG A 18 13.99 -8.03 -6.58
C ARG A 18 14.09 -7.49 -8.00
N ALA A 19 14.98 -8.04 -8.82
CA ALA A 19 15.17 -7.62 -10.20
C ALA A 19 13.90 -7.90 -11.05
N GLU A 20 13.35 -9.10 -10.98
CA GLU A 20 12.12 -9.48 -11.67
C GLU A 20 10.96 -8.55 -11.27
N ARG A 21 10.76 -8.32 -9.98
CA ARG A 21 9.75 -7.42 -9.46
C ARG A 21 9.96 -5.99 -9.96
N PHE A 22 11.19 -5.50 -9.98
CA PHE A 22 11.55 -4.18 -10.50
C PHE A 22 11.16 -4.03 -11.97
N PHE A 23 11.52 -4.98 -12.83
CA PHE A 23 11.18 -4.94 -14.25
C PHE A 23 9.66 -4.98 -14.48
N HIS A 24 8.95 -5.84 -13.79
CA HIS A 24 7.49 -5.91 -13.88
C HIS A 24 6.79 -4.63 -13.40
N THR A 25 7.29 -4.00 -12.35
CA THR A 25 6.76 -2.72 -11.87
C THR A 25 7.00 -1.63 -12.90
N ARG A 26 8.23 -1.50 -13.42
CA ARG A 26 8.56 -0.51 -14.44
C ARG A 26 7.77 -0.69 -15.74
N ALA A 27 7.56 -1.92 -16.18
CA ALA A 27 6.74 -2.19 -17.36
C ALA A 27 5.28 -1.73 -17.16
N ARG A 28 4.72 -1.89 -15.95
CA ARG A 28 3.36 -1.39 -15.64
C ARG A 28 3.30 0.13 -15.56
N GLU A 29 4.27 0.75 -14.91
CA GLU A 29 4.37 2.22 -14.84
C GLU A 29 4.45 2.83 -16.25
N LEU A 30 5.32 2.29 -17.11
CA LEU A 30 5.44 2.74 -18.50
C LEU A 30 4.13 2.54 -19.30
N ARG A 31 3.46 1.40 -19.10
CA ARG A 31 2.15 1.15 -19.73
C ARG A 31 1.09 2.13 -19.22
N ALA A 32 1.07 2.44 -17.92
CA ALA A 32 0.17 3.41 -17.34
C ALA A 32 0.41 4.81 -17.92
N ILE A 33 1.67 5.24 -18.02
CA ILE A 33 2.06 6.52 -18.63
C ILE A 33 1.63 6.57 -20.10
N ALA A 34 1.95 5.54 -20.89
CA ALA A 34 1.57 5.48 -22.28
C ALA A 34 0.04 5.57 -22.45
N LYS A 35 -0.73 4.88 -21.61
CA LYS A 35 -2.19 4.92 -21.59
C LYS A 35 -2.71 6.33 -21.28
N ALA A 36 -2.12 7.02 -20.28
CA ALA A 36 -2.48 8.38 -19.92
C ALA A 36 -2.21 9.39 -21.05
N LEU A 37 -1.12 9.21 -21.79
CA LEU A 37 -0.77 10.06 -22.93
C LEU A 37 -1.67 9.82 -24.14
N LEU A 38 -2.15 8.59 -24.34
CA LEU A 38 -2.96 8.21 -25.50
C LEU A 38 -4.45 8.51 -25.33
N SER A 39 -4.95 8.62 -24.09
CA SER A 39 -6.36 8.84 -23.83
C SER A 39 -6.61 9.51 -22.47
N THR A 40 -7.44 10.54 -22.48
CA THR A 40 -7.94 11.22 -21.27
C THR A 40 -9.36 10.75 -20.85
N LYS A 41 -9.91 9.74 -21.56
CA LYS A 41 -11.30 9.29 -21.39
C LYS A 41 -11.46 8.19 -20.32
N HIS A 42 -10.43 7.91 -19.50
CA HIS A 42 -10.48 6.89 -18.47
C HIS A 42 -9.93 7.44 -17.13
N PRO A 43 -10.39 6.95 -15.98
CA PRO A 43 -9.85 7.34 -14.69
C PRO A 43 -8.43 6.76 -14.55
N PHE A 44 -7.41 7.62 -14.57
CA PHE A 44 -6.01 7.19 -14.50
C PHE A 44 -5.63 6.71 -13.10
N LEU A 45 -6.01 7.49 -12.08
CA LEU A 45 -5.76 7.21 -10.67
C LEU A 45 -7.06 7.34 -9.89
N VAL A 46 -7.35 6.35 -9.05
CA VAL A 46 -8.55 6.33 -8.20
C VAL A 46 -8.15 6.05 -6.75
N HIS A 47 -8.69 6.84 -5.84
CA HIS A 47 -8.62 6.57 -4.42
C HIS A 47 -9.81 5.72 -3.99
N ILE A 48 -9.55 4.66 -3.22
CA ILE A 48 -10.59 3.84 -2.61
C ILE A 48 -10.50 3.90 -1.09
N ILE A 49 -11.64 3.81 -0.43
CA ILE A 49 -11.78 3.84 1.03
C ILE A 49 -12.42 2.52 1.48
N PRO A 50 -11.62 1.47 1.75
CA PRO A 50 -12.13 0.17 2.20
C PRO A 50 -12.69 0.20 3.63
N THR A 51 -12.23 1.14 4.45
CA THR A 51 -12.70 1.38 5.82
C THR A 51 -12.56 2.83 6.20
N ARG A 52 -13.53 3.34 6.94
CA ARG A 52 -13.44 4.68 7.55
C ARG A 52 -12.90 4.60 8.99
N ARG A 53 -12.81 3.40 9.57
CA ARG A 53 -12.22 3.21 10.89
C ARG A 53 -10.75 3.61 10.90
N CYS A 54 -10.34 4.29 11.98
CA CYS A 54 -8.95 4.66 12.23
C CYS A 54 -8.57 4.33 13.67
N ASN A 55 -7.30 4.03 13.90
CA ASN A 55 -6.72 3.90 15.24
C ASN A 55 -6.21 5.23 15.82
N LEU A 56 -6.39 6.33 15.09
CA LEU A 56 -6.08 7.69 15.49
C LEU A 56 -7.31 8.59 15.34
N ALA A 57 -7.40 9.65 16.15
CA ALA A 57 -8.44 10.67 16.11
C ALA A 57 -7.78 12.06 15.94
N CYS A 58 -7.13 12.29 14.80
CA CYS A 58 -6.53 13.58 14.49
C CYS A 58 -7.62 14.67 14.39
N THR A 59 -7.42 15.80 15.02
CA THR A 59 -8.47 16.83 15.16
C THR A 59 -8.93 17.46 13.84
N TYR A 60 -8.09 17.43 12.83
CA TYR A 60 -8.39 17.94 11.48
C TYR A 60 -9.02 16.90 10.54
N CYS A 61 -9.12 15.63 10.96
CA CYS A 61 -9.51 14.54 10.07
C CYS A 61 -11.02 14.42 9.94
N ASN A 62 -11.54 14.50 8.70
CA ASN A 62 -12.94 14.30 8.36
C ASN A 62 -13.22 12.90 7.76
N GLU A 63 -12.18 12.09 7.54
CA GLU A 63 -12.27 10.78 6.87
C GLU A 63 -12.61 9.64 7.84
N PHE A 64 -12.35 9.83 9.12
CA PHE A 64 -12.45 8.77 10.11
C PHE A 64 -13.81 8.74 10.81
N ASP A 65 -14.26 7.53 11.11
CA ASP A 65 -15.29 7.24 12.09
C ASP A 65 -14.94 5.96 12.88
N ASP A 66 -15.69 5.69 13.97
CA ASP A 66 -15.50 4.51 14.82
C ASP A 66 -16.67 3.50 14.75
N PHE A 67 -17.71 3.79 13.96
CA PHE A 67 -18.95 3.01 13.87
C PHE A 67 -19.13 2.26 12.54
N SER A 68 -18.61 2.75 11.43
CA SER A 68 -18.75 2.11 10.12
C SER A 68 -18.12 0.71 10.07
N GLN A 69 -18.76 -0.20 9.37
CA GLN A 69 -18.14 -1.46 9.06
C GLN A 69 -17.21 -1.33 7.84
N PRO A 70 -16.11 -2.07 7.79
CA PRO A 70 -15.30 -2.18 6.58
C PRO A 70 -16.15 -2.68 5.40
N VAL A 71 -15.85 -2.21 4.21
CA VAL A 71 -16.51 -2.70 3.00
C VAL A 71 -16.16 -4.17 2.81
N ALA A 72 -17.16 -5.03 2.66
CA ALA A 72 -16.94 -6.45 2.47
C ALA A 72 -16.04 -6.72 1.24
N LEU A 73 -15.16 -7.73 1.34
CA LEU A 73 -14.18 -8.05 0.31
C LEU A 73 -14.81 -8.24 -1.08
N GLU A 74 -15.93 -8.98 -1.17
CA GLU A 74 -16.58 -9.24 -2.44
C GLU A 74 -17.18 -7.98 -3.08
N GLU A 75 -17.69 -7.07 -2.28
CA GLU A 75 -18.16 -5.77 -2.75
C GLU A 75 -16.98 -4.91 -3.23
N MET A 76 -15.87 -4.92 -2.51
CA MET A 76 -14.65 -4.22 -2.90
C MET A 76 -14.09 -4.78 -4.22
N LYS A 77 -14.08 -6.10 -4.41
CA LYS A 77 -13.67 -6.74 -5.67
C LYS A 77 -14.53 -6.27 -6.84
N LYS A 78 -15.86 -6.24 -6.68
CA LYS A 78 -16.77 -5.75 -7.74
C LYS A 78 -16.46 -4.32 -8.15
N ARG A 79 -16.20 -3.44 -7.18
CA ARG A 79 -15.81 -2.04 -7.45
C ARG A 79 -14.48 -1.97 -8.19
N LEU A 80 -13.50 -2.76 -7.78
CA LEU A 80 -12.18 -2.82 -8.42
C LEU A 80 -12.27 -3.39 -9.84
N ASP A 81 -13.14 -4.38 -10.08
CA ASP A 81 -13.38 -4.92 -11.41
C ASP A 81 -13.97 -3.85 -12.33
N ALA A 82 -14.98 -3.11 -11.87
CA ALA A 82 -15.54 -2.01 -12.64
C ALA A 82 -14.51 -0.92 -12.96
N LEU A 83 -13.64 -0.55 -12.01
CA LEU A 83 -12.55 0.40 -12.22
C LEU A 83 -11.53 -0.11 -13.24
N ALA A 84 -11.18 -1.40 -13.17
CA ALA A 84 -10.28 -2.03 -14.15
C ALA A 84 -10.87 -2.02 -15.55
N ASP A 85 -12.16 -2.34 -15.69
CA ASP A 85 -12.88 -2.35 -16.97
C ASP A 85 -13.01 -0.94 -17.57
N MET A 86 -13.12 0.10 -16.73
CA MET A 86 -13.00 1.50 -17.16
C MET A 86 -11.57 1.91 -17.56
N GLY A 87 -10.59 1.06 -17.34
CA GLY A 87 -9.21 1.32 -17.75
C GLY A 87 -8.36 2.02 -16.70
N THR A 88 -8.76 2.05 -15.42
CA THR A 88 -7.95 2.62 -14.34
C THR A 88 -6.57 1.98 -14.28
N SER A 89 -5.53 2.80 -14.11
CA SER A 89 -4.15 2.34 -14.06
C SER A 89 -3.62 2.21 -12.63
N ILE A 90 -4.02 3.10 -11.74
CA ILE A 90 -3.50 3.18 -10.37
C ILE A 90 -4.68 3.21 -9.38
N ILE A 91 -4.61 2.37 -8.38
CA ILE A 91 -5.49 2.40 -7.21
C ILE A 91 -4.65 2.81 -6.00
N THR A 92 -5.05 3.88 -5.33
CA THR A 92 -4.50 4.29 -4.03
C THR A 92 -5.51 3.95 -2.94
N ILE A 93 -5.12 3.11 -2.02
CA ILE A 93 -5.93 2.70 -0.87
C ILE A 93 -5.72 3.73 0.23
N SER A 94 -6.80 4.35 0.69
CA SER A 94 -6.80 5.35 1.76
C SER A 94 -8.01 5.12 2.69
N GLY A 95 -8.46 6.14 3.39
CA GLY A 95 -9.61 6.12 4.29
C GLY A 95 -9.25 6.54 5.70
N GLY A 96 -9.80 5.90 6.71
CA GLY A 96 -9.32 6.02 8.09
C GLY A 96 -7.92 5.44 8.20
N GLU A 97 -7.79 4.18 8.64
CA GLU A 97 -6.52 3.45 8.56
C GLU A 97 -6.73 2.15 7.77
N PRO A 98 -6.19 2.04 6.55
CA PRO A 98 -6.39 0.86 5.71
C PRO A 98 -5.96 -0.45 6.36
N LEU A 99 -4.91 -0.43 7.19
CA LEU A 99 -4.38 -1.62 7.85
C LEU A 99 -5.31 -2.20 8.93
N LEU A 100 -6.41 -1.51 9.26
CA LEU A 100 -7.50 -2.06 10.08
C LEU A 100 -8.46 -2.95 9.29
N HIS A 101 -8.44 -2.88 7.94
CA HIS A 101 -9.27 -3.78 7.14
C HIS A 101 -8.76 -5.22 7.24
N PRO A 102 -9.60 -6.20 7.64
CA PRO A 102 -9.16 -7.57 7.92
C PRO A 102 -8.58 -8.27 6.68
N GLU A 103 -9.10 -7.94 5.49
CA GLU A 103 -8.77 -8.60 4.24
C GLU A 103 -7.96 -7.70 3.28
N MET A 104 -7.17 -6.79 3.83
CA MET A 104 -6.39 -5.82 3.04
C MET A 104 -5.47 -6.51 2.03
N ASP A 105 -4.83 -7.61 2.43
CA ASP A 105 -3.92 -8.37 1.56
C ASP A 105 -4.65 -8.91 0.31
N GLU A 106 -5.92 -9.34 0.45
CA GLU A 106 -6.74 -9.82 -0.67
C GLU A 106 -7.16 -8.68 -1.60
N ILE A 107 -7.49 -7.52 -1.04
CA ILE A 107 -7.79 -6.32 -1.82
C ILE A 107 -6.60 -5.96 -2.70
N ILE A 108 -5.39 -5.89 -2.12
CA ILE A 108 -4.16 -5.61 -2.86
C ILE A 108 -3.91 -6.65 -3.94
N ARG A 109 -4.04 -7.95 -3.62
CA ARG A 109 -3.88 -9.02 -4.61
C ARG A 109 -4.87 -8.90 -5.76
N HIS A 110 -6.11 -8.50 -5.47
CA HIS A 110 -7.13 -8.32 -6.51
C HIS A 110 -6.78 -7.15 -7.44
N ILE A 111 -6.38 -6.00 -6.90
CA ILE A 111 -5.89 -4.85 -7.69
C ILE A 111 -4.77 -5.32 -8.64
N ARG A 112 -3.81 -6.09 -8.11
CA ARG A 112 -2.67 -6.60 -8.87
C ARG A 112 -3.08 -7.58 -9.96
N ARG A 113 -4.01 -8.51 -9.68
CA ARG A 113 -4.55 -9.46 -10.67
C ARG A 113 -5.26 -8.76 -11.82
N ARG A 114 -5.92 -7.65 -11.54
CA ARG A 114 -6.58 -6.81 -12.57
C ARG A 114 -5.59 -5.92 -13.36
N GLY A 115 -4.29 -6.05 -13.11
CA GLY A 115 -3.22 -5.35 -13.84
C GLY A 115 -2.99 -3.90 -13.40
N MET A 116 -3.69 -3.42 -12.37
CA MET A 116 -3.53 -2.08 -11.81
C MET A 116 -2.34 -2.02 -10.84
N ILE A 117 -1.79 -0.83 -10.68
CA ILE A 117 -0.77 -0.51 -9.69
C ILE A 117 -1.46 -0.30 -8.34
N ALA A 118 -0.96 -0.96 -7.29
CA ALA A 118 -1.49 -0.84 -5.94
C ALA A 118 -0.63 0.10 -5.09
N GLY A 119 -1.18 1.23 -4.69
CA GLY A 119 -0.63 2.15 -3.70
C GLY A 119 -1.45 2.15 -2.41
N MET A 120 -0.84 2.53 -1.28
CA MET A 120 -1.52 2.66 0.01
C MET A 120 -0.99 3.88 0.75
N ILE A 121 -1.89 4.61 1.40
CA ILE A 121 -1.59 5.67 2.35
C ILE A 121 -1.96 5.17 3.74
N THR A 122 -1.03 5.18 4.68
CA THR A 122 -1.21 4.71 6.06
C THR A 122 -0.64 5.71 7.06
N ASN A 123 -1.17 5.72 8.28
CA ASN A 123 -0.55 6.44 9.38
C ASN A 123 0.71 5.74 9.95
N GLY A 124 0.98 4.50 9.54
CA GLY A 124 2.18 3.75 9.87
C GLY A 124 2.19 3.05 11.24
N PHE A 125 1.27 3.35 12.14
CA PHE A 125 1.28 2.82 13.52
C PHE A 125 1.12 1.30 13.58
N LEU A 126 0.39 0.71 12.64
CA LEU A 126 0.13 -0.73 12.56
C LEU A 126 1.17 -1.50 11.73
N LEU A 127 2.22 -0.83 11.25
CA LEU A 127 3.30 -1.49 10.56
C LEU A 127 4.13 -2.33 11.53
N THR A 128 4.28 -3.60 11.21
CA THR A 128 5.17 -4.57 11.82
C THR A 128 5.94 -5.29 10.71
N LYS A 129 7.03 -5.96 11.03
CA LYS A 129 7.79 -6.74 10.06
C LYS A 129 6.90 -7.74 9.30
N ASP A 130 6.07 -8.50 10.04
CA ASP A 130 5.12 -9.44 9.42
C ASP A 130 4.12 -8.72 8.49
N ARG A 131 3.56 -7.58 8.93
CA ARG A 131 2.62 -6.80 8.10
C ARG A 131 3.30 -6.32 6.82
N ILE A 132 4.51 -5.79 6.90
CA ILE A 132 5.29 -5.34 5.75
C ILE A 132 5.54 -6.50 4.77
N GLU A 133 5.96 -7.66 5.29
CA GLU A 133 6.16 -8.85 4.46
C GLU A 133 4.87 -9.33 3.78
N ARG A 134 3.73 -9.29 4.48
CA ARG A 134 2.42 -9.65 3.92
C ARG A 134 2.00 -8.68 2.81
N LEU A 135 2.13 -7.37 3.01
CA LEU A 135 1.85 -6.35 2.00
C LEU A 135 2.75 -6.55 0.77
N ASN A 136 4.02 -6.83 0.98
CA ASN A 136 4.96 -7.13 -0.08
C ASN A 136 4.57 -8.39 -0.87
N ARG A 137 4.17 -9.47 -0.19
CA ARG A 137 3.68 -10.71 -0.83
C ARG A 137 2.35 -10.49 -1.57
N ALA A 138 1.50 -9.60 -1.07
CA ALA A 138 0.25 -9.22 -1.74
C ALA A 138 0.51 -8.40 -3.02
N GLY A 139 1.68 -7.78 -3.14
CA GLY A 139 2.10 -7.03 -4.32
C GLY A 139 1.89 -5.52 -4.20
N LEU A 140 1.85 -4.95 -2.99
CA LEU A 140 1.86 -3.51 -2.80
C LEU A 140 3.11 -2.91 -3.45
N GLU A 141 2.93 -1.87 -4.28
CA GLU A 141 4.03 -1.24 -5.03
C GLU A 141 4.46 0.08 -4.42
N HIS A 142 3.51 0.86 -3.92
CA HIS A 142 3.78 2.16 -3.32
C HIS A 142 3.18 2.23 -1.92
N LEU A 143 4.00 2.58 -0.94
CA LEU A 143 3.57 2.85 0.42
C LEU A 143 3.91 4.29 0.77
N GLN A 144 2.88 5.08 1.09
CA GLN A 144 3.02 6.43 1.62
C GLN A 144 2.67 6.44 3.09
N ILE A 145 3.54 7.00 3.92
CA ILE A 145 3.28 7.19 5.36
C ILE A 145 2.96 8.65 5.61
N SER A 146 1.82 8.90 6.26
CA SER A 146 1.40 10.23 6.65
C SER A 146 2.16 10.69 7.88
N ILE A 147 2.93 11.77 7.76
CA ILE A 147 3.69 12.39 8.85
C ILE A 147 3.36 13.87 8.85
N ASP A 148 2.85 14.37 9.97
CA ASP A 148 2.41 15.76 10.08
C ASP A 148 3.48 16.65 10.74
N ASN A 149 4.20 16.12 11.73
CA ASN A 149 5.10 16.87 12.59
C ASN A 149 6.40 16.11 12.86
N THR A 150 7.40 16.80 13.41
CA THR A 150 8.64 16.18 13.94
C THR A 150 8.40 15.51 15.30
N LYS A 151 7.52 16.10 16.13
CA LYS A 151 7.12 15.61 17.45
C LYS A 151 5.58 15.54 17.52
N PRO A 152 5.00 14.62 18.31
CA PRO A 152 3.55 14.56 18.49
C PRO A 152 3.05 15.81 19.20
N ASP A 153 1.82 16.22 18.89
CA ASP A 153 1.09 17.32 19.52
C ASP A 153 -0.38 16.95 19.73
N ASP A 154 -1.16 17.90 20.24
CA ASP A 154 -2.60 17.71 20.53
C ASP A 154 -3.46 17.59 19.24
N VAL A 155 -2.90 17.93 18.09
CA VAL A 155 -3.57 17.87 16.78
C VAL A 155 -3.37 16.50 16.13
N SER A 156 -2.12 15.97 16.19
CA SER A 156 -1.77 14.71 15.57
C SER A 156 -0.63 13.99 16.28
N LEU A 157 -0.80 12.68 16.42
CA LEU A 157 0.26 11.78 16.90
C LEU A 157 1.22 11.34 15.78
N LYS A 158 0.90 11.62 14.50
CA LYS A 158 1.70 11.23 13.32
C LYS A 158 2.94 12.11 13.22
N SER A 159 4.00 11.70 13.88
CA SER A 159 5.26 12.44 13.89
C SER A 159 6.47 11.56 13.58
N LEU A 160 7.54 12.17 13.10
CA LEU A 160 8.80 11.46 12.85
C LEU A 160 9.26 10.71 14.10
N LYS A 161 9.23 11.37 15.26
CA LYS A 161 9.66 10.75 16.54
C LYS A 161 8.83 9.51 16.89
N THR A 162 7.52 9.53 16.66
CA THR A 162 6.64 8.40 16.98
C THR A 162 6.82 7.24 16.00
N LEU A 163 7.14 7.54 14.75
CA LEU A 163 7.23 6.56 13.67
C LEU A 163 8.65 6.08 13.39
N ASP A 164 9.66 6.61 14.06
CA ASP A 164 11.09 6.33 13.82
C ASP A 164 11.39 4.83 13.70
N GLN A 165 11.01 4.04 14.70
CA GLN A 165 11.19 2.59 14.68
C GLN A 165 10.45 1.88 13.53
N LYS A 166 9.31 2.44 13.08
CA LYS A 166 8.55 1.90 11.95
C LYS A 166 9.24 2.20 10.62
N LEU A 167 9.84 3.38 10.52
CA LEU A 167 10.63 3.75 9.34
C LEU A 167 11.90 2.91 9.22
N GLU A 168 12.56 2.60 10.35
CA GLU A 168 13.69 1.67 10.37
C GLU A 168 13.33 0.27 9.85
N LEU A 169 12.13 -0.25 10.17
CA LEU A 169 11.65 -1.54 9.64
C LEU A 169 11.50 -1.55 8.11
N LEU A 170 11.27 -0.39 7.51
CA LEU A 170 11.13 -0.26 6.05
C LEU A 170 12.47 -0.07 5.35
N ALA A 171 13.50 0.40 6.06
CA ALA A 171 14.85 0.61 5.53
C ALA A 171 15.68 -0.68 5.46
N ASN A 172 15.33 -1.71 6.24
CA ASN A 172 16.03 -3.00 6.35
C ASN A 172 15.29 -4.12 5.59
#